data_c618167c9d6ba5026a7cbc418daf431e
#
_entry.id   c618167c9d6ba5026a7cbc418daf431e
#
_cell.length_a   1.000
_cell.length_b   1.000
_cell.length_c   1.000
_cell.angle_alpha   90.00
_cell.angle_beta   90.00
_cell.angle_gamma   90.00
#
_symmetry.space_group_name_H-M   'P 1'
#
loop_
_entity.id
_entity.type
_entity.pdbx_description
1 polymer ?
#
loop_
_entity_poly.entity_id
_entity_poly.type
_entity_poly.pdbx_seq_one_letter_code
_entity_poly.pdbx_strand_id
1 'polypeptide(L)'
;ILGHANGKDIIILSGANHINAYDPVDGKQLWISGGLEVPHPYGRSISGPTYGEGMVVTVASGFRNQGFVLGVDPSGSGNVSKSHVKWKAKRFAPDCPTPVIYKSKVFMVRDDGMASCLDLRTGKPFWQERLFAQNIKVSPIAAGGFVYFSSGEGECKVVRASSEFEVVGHNDLEEYQIASPAISHGHLFIRTKSHLYCIG
;
A
#
# COMPACT_ATOMS: atom_id res chain seq x y z
N ILE A 1 8.24 7.66 4.04
CA ILE A 1 7.29 7.63 5.16
C ILE A 1 8.01 7.61 6.49
N LEU A 2 7.30 7.97 7.57
CA LEU A 2 7.76 7.76 8.94
C LEU A 2 7.33 6.38 9.44
N GLY A 3 8.19 5.74 10.22
CA GLY A 3 7.93 4.51 10.96
C GLY A 3 8.52 4.61 12.36
N HIS A 4 8.33 3.57 13.16
CA HIS A 4 8.88 3.47 14.52
C HIS A 4 9.43 2.08 14.75
N ALA A 5 10.66 1.97 15.23
CA ALA A 5 11.30 0.71 15.55
C ALA A 5 12.33 0.89 16.68
N ASN A 6 12.46 -0.10 17.56
CA ASN A 6 13.41 -0.08 18.68
C ASN A 6 13.31 1.18 19.56
N GLY A 7 12.09 1.69 19.76
CA GLY A 7 11.84 2.89 20.58
C GLY A 7 12.21 4.21 19.90
N LYS A 8 12.47 4.24 18.59
CA LYS A 8 12.87 5.43 17.84
C LYS A 8 12.06 5.58 16.55
N ASP A 9 11.88 6.83 16.14
CA ASP A 9 11.35 7.15 14.82
C ASP A 9 12.41 6.87 13.75
N ILE A 10 11.95 6.43 12.58
CA ILE A 10 12.80 6.12 11.43
C ILE A 10 12.15 6.65 10.15
N ILE A 11 12.95 7.08 9.19
CA ILE A 11 12.50 7.39 7.83
C ILE A 11 12.65 6.14 6.98
N ILE A 12 11.59 5.71 6.32
CA ILE A 12 11.57 4.53 5.46
C ILE A 12 11.39 4.98 4.02
N LEU A 13 12.29 4.55 3.14
CA LEU A 13 12.29 4.85 1.71
C LEU A 13 12.40 3.56 0.90
N SER A 14 11.55 3.38 -0.10
CA SER A 14 11.73 2.36 -1.14
C SER A 14 12.26 2.98 -2.42
N GLY A 15 13.11 2.27 -3.11
CA GLY A 15 13.67 2.70 -4.39
C GLY A 15 14.43 1.55 -5.04
N ALA A 16 14.98 1.80 -6.21
CA ALA A 16 15.72 0.88 -7.06
C ALA A 16 16.22 -0.42 -6.39
N ASN A 17 15.34 -1.45 -6.33
CA ASN A 17 15.62 -2.79 -5.82
C ASN A 17 15.77 -2.95 -4.29
N HIS A 18 15.69 -1.86 -3.54
CA HIS A 18 15.90 -1.85 -2.09
C HIS A 18 14.83 -1.06 -1.35
N ILE A 19 14.65 -1.41 -0.09
CA ILE A 19 14.00 -0.57 0.91
C ILE A 19 15.01 -0.27 2.02
N ASN A 20 15.02 0.96 2.49
CA ASN A 20 16.01 1.46 3.44
C ASN A 20 15.32 2.16 4.60
N ALA A 21 15.97 2.16 5.76
CA ALA A 21 15.60 3.03 6.86
C ALA A 21 16.77 3.92 7.27
N TYR A 22 16.43 5.14 7.67
CA TYR A 22 17.39 6.16 8.08
C TYR A 22 16.98 6.77 9.42
N ASP A 23 17.97 7.18 10.18
CA ASP A 23 17.77 8.00 11.36
C ASP A 23 17.32 9.41 10.91
N PRO A 24 16.20 9.94 11.43
CA PRO A 24 15.71 11.25 11.03
C PRO A 24 16.57 12.42 11.56
N VAL A 25 17.48 12.19 12.53
CA VAL A 25 18.27 13.23 13.15
C VAL A 25 19.55 13.53 12.34
N ASP A 26 20.28 12.48 11.94
CA ASP A 26 21.56 12.62 11.26
C ASP A 26 21.60 12.05 9.84
N GLY A 27 20.50 11.43 9.40
CA GLY A 27 20.37 10.84 8.06
C GLY A 27 21.15 9.53 7.88
N LYS A 28 21.68 8.95 8.97
CA LYS A 28 22.44 7.71 8.92
C LYS A 28 21.53 6.53 8.52
N GLN A 29 22.02 5.72 7.57
CA GLN A 29 21.32 4.48 7.21
C GLN A 29 21.36 3.50 8.39
N LEU A 30 20.17 3.10 8.85
CA LEU A 30 20.00 2.14 9.93
C LEU A 30 20.02 0.71 9.41
N TRP A 31 19.27 0.47 8.34
CA TRP A 31 19.24 -0.81 7.67
C TRP A 31 18.86 -0.68 6.18
N ILE A 32 19.19 -1.73 5.43
CA ILE A 32 18.82 -1.91 4.04
C ILE A 32 18.29 -3.34 3.83
N SER A 33 17.23 -3.49 3.06
CA SER A 33 16.74 -4.77 2.56
C SER A 33 16.67 -4.75 1.04
N GLY A 34 17.34 -5.71 0.40
CA GLY A 34 17.12 -6.08 -0.99
C GLY A 34 15.81 -6.88 -1.14
N GLY A 35 15.66 -7.51 -2.28
CA GLY A 35 14.53 -8.38 -2.56
C GLY A 35 13.41 -7.71 -3.35
N LEU A 36 13.61 -6.44 -3.77
CA LEU A 36 12.70 -5.72 -4.66
C LEU A 36 13.10 -5.83 -6.15
N GLU A 37 14.11 -6.65 -6.47
CA GLU A 37 14.54 -6.90 -7.84
C GLU A 37 13.44 -7.66 -8.61
N VAL A 38 12.91 -7.02 -9.64
CA VAL A 38 12.06 -7.66 -10.63
C VAL A 38 12.90 -7.90 -11.88
N PRO A 39 13.15 -9.15 -12.28
CA PRO A 39 14.00 -9.49 -13.42
C PRO A 39 13.30 -9.18 -14.75
N HIS A 40 13.08 -7.91 -15.01
CA HIS A 40 12.47 -7.43 -16.24
C HIS A 40 12.89 -5.98 -16.49
N PRO A 41 13.14 -5.57 -17.75
CA PRO A 41 13.53 -4.18 -18.05
C PRO A 41 12.50 -3.12 -17.60
N TYR A 42 11.26 -3.53 -17.30
CA TYR A 42 10.21 -2.64 -16.78
C TYR A 42 9.88 -2.87 -15.29
N GLY A 43 10.75 -3.58 -14.56
CA GLY A 43 10.66 -3.68 -13.10
C GLY A 43 10.81 -2.31 -12.45
N ARG A 44 9.90 -1.95 -11.53
CA ARG A 44 9.89 -0.64 -10.90
C ARG A 44 9.27 -0.67 -9.51
N SER A 45 9.58 0.34 -8.73
CA SER A 45 9.02 0.57 -7.39
C SER A 45 8.46 1.99 -7.35
N ILE A 46 7.22 2.15 -7.85
CA ILE A 46 6.50 3.43 -7.89
C ILE A 46 5.64 3.58 -6.63
N SER A 47 4.92 2.50 -6.28
CA SER A 47 4.14 2.41 -5.05
C SER A 47 5.04 2.67 -3.83
N GLY A 48 4.65 3.61 -2.97
CA GLY A 48 5.35 3.90 -1.74
C GLY A 48 5.33 2.74 -0.75
N PRO A 49 6.27 2.70 0.21
CA PRO A 49 6.14 1.79 1.33
C PRO A 49 5.02 2.27 2.27
N THR A 50 4.43 1.36 3.03
CA THR A 50 3.52 1.69 4.13
C THR A 50 4.04 1.08 5.43
N TYR A 51 3.81 1.76 6.55
CA TYR A 51 4.15 1.31 7.88
C TYR A 51 2.91 1.30 8.77
N GLY A 52 2.77 0.25 9.53
CA GLY A 52 1.72 0.12 10.53
C GLY A 52 1.90 -1.13 11.38
N GLU A 53 1.48 -1.05 12.62
CA GLU A 53 1.47 -2.18 13.57
C GLU A 53 2.83 -2.90 13.66
N GLY A 54 3.93 -2.15 13.58
CA GLY A 54 5.29 -2.68 13.68
C GLY A 54 5.77 -3.47 12.45
N MET A 55 5.14 -3.28 11.30
CA MET A 55 5.54 -3.87 10.02
C MET A 55 5.65 -2.82 8.93
N VAL A 56 6.58 -3.03 8.03
CA VAL A 56 6.68 -2.29 6.76
C VAL A 56 6.21 -3.19 5.64
N VAL A 57 5.34 -2.67 4.79
CA VAL A 57 4.94 -3.34 3.56
C VAL A 57 5.43 -2.50 2.38
N THR A 58 6.11 -3.13 1.45
CA THR A 58 6.64 -2.49 0.25
C THR A 58 6.37 -3.33 -0.99
N VAL A 59 6.37 -2.69 -2.14
CA VAL A 59 5.96 -3.29 -3.41
C VAL A 59 7.06 -3.11 -4.46
N ALA A 60 7.29 -4.15 -5.23
CA ALA A 60 7.98 -4.07 -6.51
C ALA A 60 7.04 -4.53 -7.62
N SER A 61 6.74 -3.66 -8.55
CA SER A 61 5.88 -3.99 -9.69
C SER A 61 6.69 -4.44 -10.90
N GLY A 62 6.07 -5.21 -11.76
CA GLY A 62 6.66 -5.71 -12.98
C GLY A 62 5.62 -5.95 -14.05
N PHE A 63 6.08 -6.10 -15.29
CA PHE A 63 5.21 -6.34 -16.43
C PHE A 63 4.35 -7.61 -16.23
N ARG A 64 3.08 -7.56 -16.60
CA ARG A 64 2.13 -8.69 -16.53
C ARG A 64 2.08 -9.39 -15.15
N ASN A 65 1.97 -8.62 -14.07
CA ASN A 65 1.83 -9.13 -12.70
C ASN A 65 3.04 -9.94 -12.18
N GLN A 66 4.23 -9.69 -12.71
CA GLN A 66 5.48 -10.31 -12.22
C GLN A 66 6.01 -9.66 -10.93
N GLY A 67 5.31 -8.66 -10.44
CA GLY A 67 5.64 -7.98 -9.19
C GLY A 67 5.35 -8.81 -7.94
N PHE A 68 5.77 -8.28 -6.81
CA PHE A 68 5.54 -8.88 -5.50
C PHE A 68 5.45 -7.82 -4.41
N VAL A 69 4.95 -8.26 -3.27
CA VAL A 69 4.82 -7.48 -2.05
C VAL A 69 5.70 -8.12 -0.99
N LEU A 70 6.45 -7.31 -0.25
CA LEU A 70 7.26 -7.75 0.90
C LEU A 70 6.69 -7.20 2.20
N GLY A 71 6.66 -8.04 3.23
CA GLY A 71 6.50 -7.63 4.62
C GLY A 71 7.86 -7.67 5.33
N VAL A 72 8.29 -6.55 5.87
CA VAL A 72 9.60 -6.38 6.52
C VAL A 72 9.41 -5.93 7.96
N ASP A 73 10.11 -6.57 8.87
CA ASP A 73 10.23 -6.14 10.26
C ASP A 73 11.28 -5.03 10.34
N PRO A 74 10.93 -3.82 10.78
CA PRO A 74 11.83 -2.68 10.76
C PRO A 74 12.85 -2.64 11.89
N SER A 75 12.86 -3.63 12.82
CA SER A 75 13.69 -3.63 14.02
C SER A 75 15.16 -4.00 13.80
N GLY A 76 15.54 -4.36 12.56
CA GLY A 76 16.87 -4.80 12.24
C GLY A 76 17.91 -3.69 12.11
N SER A 77 19.17 -4.08 11.85
CA SER A 77 20.26 -3.18 11.53
C SER A 77 21.16 -3.74 10.44
N GLY A 78 21.82 -2.86 9.66
CA GLY A 78 22.67 -3.26 8.54
C GLY A 78 21.86 -3.92 7.40
N ASN A 79 22.35 -4.99 6.79
CA ASN A 79 21.64 -5.69 5.73
C ASN A 79 20.66 -6.71 6.31
N VAL A 80 19.36 -6.42 6.18
CA VAL A 80 18.26 -7.21 6.77
C VAL A 80 17.55 -8.11 5.77
N SER A 81 18.01 -8.19 4.53
CA SER A 81 17.35 -8.91 3.43
C SER A 81 17.02 -10.37 3.74
N LYS A 82 17.84 -11.05 4.55
CA LYS A 82 17.64 -12.47 4.91
C LYS A 82 17.02 -12.68 6.29
N SER A 83 17.13 -11.71 7.18
CA SER A 83 16.74 -11.85 8.59
C SER A 83 15.39 -11.25 8.92
N HIS A 84 15.02 -10.13 8.29
CA HIS A 84 13.84 -9.34 8.66
C HIS A 84 12.75 -9.29 7.58
N VAL A 85 12.98 -9.83 6.38
CA VAL A 85 11.90 -10.08 5.43
C VAL A 85 11.08 -11.26 5.97
N LYS A 86 9.88 -10.96 6.46
CA LYS A 86 9.00 -11.96 7.09
C LYS A 86 8.24 -12.77 6.05
N TRP A 87 7.85 -12.12 4.94
CA TRP A 87 7.13 -12.79 3.86
C TRP A 87 7.30 -12.06 2.53
N LYS A 88 7.06 -12.80 1.45
CA LYS A 88 7.01 -12.32 0.06
C LYS A 88 5.81 -12.92 -0.65
N ALA A 89 4.87 -12.09 -1.05
CA ALA A 89 3.66 -12.48 -1.77
C ALA A 89 3.77 -12.08 -3.25
N LYS A 90 3.49 -13.01 -4.16
CA LYS A 90 3.47 -12.80 -5.61
C LYS A 90 2.05 -12.54 -6.10
N ARG A 91 1.90 -11.88 -7.26
CA ARG A 91 0.63 -11.65 -7.97
C ARG A 91 -0.30 -10.59 -7.37
N PHE A 92 0.07 -9.95 -6.26
CA PHE A 92 -0.77 -8.94 -5.60
C PHE A 92 -0.26 -7.51 -5.83
N ALA A 93 0.94 -7.36 -6.35
CA ALA A 93 1.64 -6.09 -6.44
C ALA A 93 0.90 -5.07 -7.32
N PRO A 94 0.46 -3.93 -6.77
CA PRO A 94 0.05 -2.78 -7.56
C PRO A 94 1.27 -2.15 -8.25
N ASP A 95 1.03 -1.37 -9.30
CA ASP A 95 2.08 -0.55 -9.92
C ASP A 95 2.15 0.84 -9.25
N CYS A 96 1.06 1.57 -9.25
CA CYS A 96 0.99 2.92 -8.68
C CYS A 96 0.37 2.98 -7.28
N PRO A 97 -0.79 2.32 -6.99
CA PRO A 97 -1.42 2.44 -5.69
C PRO A 97 -0.55 1.92 -4.55
N THR A 98 -0.42 2.71 -3.50
CA THR A 98 0.27 2.29 -2.27
C THR A 98 -0.67 1.46 -1.40
N PRO A 99 -0.25 0.30 -0.88
CA PRO A 99 -1.04 -0.47 0.07
C PRO A 99 -1.37 0.30 1.36
N VAL A 100 -2.46 -0.06 2.03
CA VAL A 100 -2.78 0.44 3.36
C VAL A 100 -2.80 -0.69 4.38
N ILE A 101 -2.18 -0.46 5.54
CA ILE A 101 -2.23 -1.37 6.69
C ILE A 101 -3.34 -0.91 7.62
N TYR A 102 -4.25 -1.82 7.96
CA TYR A 102 -5.34 -1.55 8.89
C TYR A 102 -5.88 -2.83 9.54
N LYS A 103 -6.02 -2.84 10.87
CA LYS A 103 -6.52 -3.99 11.66
C LYS A 103 -5.81 -5.31 11.30
N SER A 104 -4.49 -5.31 11.39
CA SER A 104 -3.59 -6.45 11.12
C SER A 104 -3.73 -7.04 9.72
N LYS A 105 -4.18 -6.25 8.77
CA LYS A 105 -4.34 -6.62 7.37
C LYS A 105 -3.67 -5.61 6.45
N VAL A 106 -3.34 -6.07 5.25
CA VAL A 106 -2.82 -5.25 4.15
C VAL A 106 -3.86 -5.24 3.06
N PHE A 107 -4.41 -4.08 2.76
CA PHE A 107 -5.35 -3.89 1.65
C PHE A 107 -4.62 -3.20 0.51
N MET A 108 -4.85 -3.67 -0.69
CA MET A 108 -4.26 -3.12 -1.90
C MET A 108 -5.16 -3.33 -3.09
N VAL A 109 -4.96 -2.54 -4.13
CA VAL A 109 -5.65 -2.68 -5.41
C VAL A 109 -4.63 -2.53 -6.54
N ARG A 110 -4.65 -3.44 -7.49
CA ARG A 110 -3.81 -3.38 -8.68
C ARG A 110 -4.42 -2.43 -9.72
N ASP A 111 -3.59 -1.99 -10.65
CA ASP A 111 -3.96 -1.08 -11.75
C ASP A 111 -5.05 -1.66 -12.66
N ASP A 112 -5.22 -2.98 -12.68
CA ASP A 112 -6.28 -3.69 -13.41
C ASP A 112 -7.58 -3.86 -12.61
N GLY A 113 -7.69 -3.24 -11.43
CA GLY A 113 -8.89 -3.25 -10.60
C GLY A 113 -9.06 -4.46 -9.68
N MET A 114 -8.06 -5.35 -9.60
CA MET A 114 -8.09 -6.46 -8.64
C MET A 114 -7.66 -5.97 -7.26
N ALA A 115 -8.57 -5.97 -6.30
CA ALA A 115 -8.29 -5.69 -4.90
C ALA A 115 -7.94 -6.98 -4.14
N SER A 116 -7.17 -6.83 -3.07
CA SER A 116 -6.73 -7.95 -2.24
C SER A 116 -6.61 -7.53 -0.79
N CYS A 117 -6.86 -8.49 0.10
CA CYS A 117 -6.58 -8.39 1.53
C CYS A 117 -5.64 -9.52 1.93
N LEU A 118 -4.51 -9.17 2.53
CA LEU A 118 -3.54 -10.12 3.05
C LEU A 118 -3.42 -9.99 4.57
N ASP A 119 -3.04 -11.06 5.22
CA ASP A 119 -2.61 -11.03 6.61
C ASP A 119 -1.28 -10.27 6.74
N LEU A 120 -1.22 -9.30 7.64
CA LEU A 120 -0.04 -8.44 7.81
C LEU A 120 1.21 -9.19 8.23
N ARG A 121 1.09 -10.24 9.04
CA ARG A 121 2.23 -10.96 9.62
C ARG A 121 2.77 -12.06 8.72
N THR A 122 1.90 -12.65 7.89
CA THR A 122 2.25 -13.85 7.09
C THR A 122 2.21 -13.60 5.58
N GLY A 123 1.58 -12.52 5.12
CA GLY A 123 1.36 -12.24 3.70
C GLY A 123 0.38 -13.21 3.01
N LYS A 124 -0.31 -14.08 3.77
CA LYS A 124 -1.31 -14.99 3.22
C LYS A 124 -2.56 -14.22 2.82
N PRO A 125 -3.15 -14.50 1.65
CA PRO A 125 -4.37 -13.84 1.24
C PRO A 125 -5.57 -14.35 2.04
N PHE A 126 -6.42 -13.42 2.46
CA PHE A 126 -7.76 -13.68 2.93
C PHE A 126 -8.73 -13.72 1.74
N TRP A 127 -8.63 -12.71 0.85
CA TRP A 127 -9.44 -12.61 -0.36
C TRP A 127 -8.72 -11.83 -1.47
N GLN A 128 -9.18 -12.05 -2.70
CA GLN A 128 -8.82 -11.29 -3.89
C GLN A 128 -10.03 -11.20 -4.80
N GLU A 129 -10.51 -9.98 -5.07
CA GLU A 129 -11.75 -9.72 -5.77
C GLU A 129 -11.61 -8.56 -6.75
N ARG A 130 -12.36 -8.61 -7.85
CA ARG A 130 -12.38 -7.54 -8.82
C ARG A 130 -13.34 -6.43 -8.39
N LEU A 131 -12.79 -5.26 -8.08
CA LEU A 131 -13.60 -4.08 -7.76
C LEU A 131 -13.88 -3.22 -8.98
N PHE A 132 -12.91 -3.08 -9.88
CA PHE A 132 -13.00 -2.18 -11.02
C PHE A 132 -12.54 -2.88 -12.31
N ALA A 133 -12.91 -2.30 -13.47
CA ALA A 133 -12.48 -2.85 -14.76
C ALA A 133 -10.99 -2.57 -15.03
N GLN A 134 -10.51 -1.35 -14.74
CA GLN A 134 -9.14 -0.89 -15.04
C GLN A 134 -8.88 0.51 -14.47
N ASN A 135 -7.70 1.06 -14.75
CA ASN A 135 -7.30 2.46 -14.51
C ASN A 135 -7.24 2.86 -13.02
N ILE A 136 -6.70 2.00 -12.19
CA ILE A 136 -6.53 2.34 -10.78
C ILE A 136 -5.15 2.96 -10.57
N LYS A 137 -5.15 4.24 -10.17
CA LYS A 137 -3.93 4.97 -9.76
C LYS A 137 -4.05 5.48 -8.34
N VAL A 138 -5.25 5.46 -7.81
CA VAL A 138 -5.62 5.95 -6.49
C VAL A 138 -5.26 4.93 -5.43
N SER A 139 -4.51 5.34 -4.42
CA SER A 139 -4.21 4.47 -3.28
C SER A 139 -5.44 4.31 -2.39
N PRO A 140 -5.73 3.10 -1.89
CA PRO A 140 -6.80 2.91 -0.92
C PRO A 140 -6.47 3.60 0.40
N ILE A 141 -7.50 4.02 1.11
CA ILE A 141 -7.40 4.54 2.48
C ILE A 141 -8.32 3.76 3.41
N ALA A 142 -8.03 3.77 4.71
CA ALA A 142 -8.82 3.01 5.68
C ALA A 142 -9.18 3.88 6.90
N ALA A 143 -10.45 3.84 7.29
CA ALA A 143 -10.96 4.48 8.50
C ALA A 143 -12.30 3.88 8.92
N GLY A 144 -12.67 4.03 10.21
CA GLY A 144 -14.00 3.68 10.73
C GLY A 144 -14.37 2.20 10.58
N GLY A 145 -13.40 1.32 10.35
CA GLY A 145 -13.67 -0.10 10.08
C GLY A 145 -13.85 -0.45 8.61
N PHE A 146 -13.60 0.50 7.71
CA PHE A 146 -13.77 0.35 6.26
C PHE A 146 -12.50 0.70 5.49
N VAL A 147 -12.43 0.21 4.26
CA VAL A 147 -11.41 0.56 3.27
C VAL A 147 -12.12 1.15 2.05
N TYR A 148 -11.66 2.31 1.64
CA TYR A 148 -12.18 3.05 0.50
C TYR A 148 -11.25 2.81 -0.69
N PHE A 149 -11.77 2.18 -1.73
CA PHE A 149 -11.08 1.97 -3.00
C PHE A 149 -11.70 2.86 -4.05
N SER A 150 -10.90 3.64 -4.76
CA SER A 150 -11.39 4.53 -5.81
C SER A 150 -10.76 4.21 -7.16
N SER A 151 -11.54 4.38 -8.21
CA SER A 151 -11.08 4.27 -9.60
C SER A 151 -10.63 5.63 -10.16
N GLY A 152 -9.99 5.61 -11.32
CA GLY A 152 -9.66 6.82 -12.06
C GLY A 152 -10.88 7.58 -12.62
N GLU A 153 -12.02 6.89 -12.73
CA GLU A 153 -13.25 7.46 -13.30
C GLU A 153 -14.15 8.13 -12.24
N GLY A 154 -13.77 8.11 -10.95
CA GLY A 154 -14.53 8.73 -9.87
C GLY A 154 -15.37 7.73 -9.03
N GLU A 155 -15.42 6.46 -9.46
CA GLU A 155 -16.12 5.41 -8.71
C GLU A 155 -15.38 5.08 -7.42
N CYS A 156 -16.09 4.95 -6.30
CA CYS A 156 -15.56 4.53 -5.01
C CYS A 156 -16.36 3.35 -4.45
N LYS A 157 -15.68 2.27 -4.13
CA LYS A 157 -16.24 1.11 -3.41
C LYS A 157 -15.72 1.08 -1.98
N VAL A 158 -16.65 1.03 -1.04
CA VAL A 158 -16.36 0.92 0.39
C VAL A 158 -16.47 -0.55 0.79
N VAL A 159 -15.37 -1.10 1.29
CA VAL A 159 -15.26 -2.51 1.66
C VAL A 159 -15.05 -2.60 3.18
N ARG A 160 -15.71 -3.56 3.83
CA ARG A 160 -15.47 -3.82 5.25
C ARG A 160 -14.02 -4.27 5.47
N ALA A 161 -13.34 -3.69 6.44
CA ALA A 161 -11.94 -4.04 6.77
C ALA A 161 -11.89 -5.36 7.57
N SER A 162 -12.21 -6.47 6.92
CA SER A 162 -12.27 -7.81 7.51
C SER A 162 -11.53 -8.85 6.67
N SER A 163 -11.43 -10.08 7.20
CA SER A 163 -10.92 -11.25 6.46
C SER A 163 -11.94 -11.82 5.47
N GLU A 164 -13.20 -11.40 5.56
CA GLU A 164 -14.25 -11.73 4.61
C GLU A 164 -14.50 -10.55 3.68
N PHE A 165 -14.73 -10.81 2.40
CA PHE A 165 -15.00 -9.78 1.42
C PHE A 165 -16.46 -9.32 1.49
N GLU A 166 -16.68 -8.03 1.75
CA GLU A 166 -18.01 -7.42 1.79
C GLU A 166 -17.91 -5.98 1.28
N VAL A 167 -18.58 -5.69 0.17
CA VAL A 167 -18.80 -4.32 -0.31
C VAL A 167 -20.01 -3.76 0.41
N VAL A 168 -19.81 -2.70 1.19
CA VAL A 168 -20.87 -2.07 2.00
C VAL A 168 -21.36 -0.74 1.43
N GLY A 169 -20.68 -0.20 0.43
CA GLY A 169 -21.07 1.04 -0.24
C GLY A 169 -20.47 1.17 -1.62
N HIS A 170 -21.20 1.86 -2.48
CA HIS A 170 -20.77 2.24 -3.81
C HIS A 170 -21.20 3.68 -4.08
N ASN A 171 -20.23 4.53 -4.41
CA ASN A 171 -20.44 5.94 -4.71
C ASN A 171 -19.71 6.27 -6.01
N ASP A 172 -20.23 7.25 -6.75
CA ASP A 172 -19.62 7.74 -7.97
C ASP A 172 -19.71 9.26 -8.01
N LEU A 173 -18.57 9.90 -8.23
CA LEU A 173 -18.47 11.35 -8.38
C LEU A 173 -18.60 11.76 -9.86
N GLU A 174 -18.64 10.77 -10.79
CA GLU A 174 -18.71 10.99 -12.22
C GLU A 174 -17.60 11.94 -12.73
N GLU A 175 -16.45 11.95 -12.06
CA GLU A 175 -15.38 12.87 -12.34
C GLU A 175 -14.01 12.22 -12.18
N TYR A 176 -13.11 12.46 -13.13
CA TYR A 176 -11.78 11.88 -13.16
C TYR A 176 -10.96 12.20 -11.88
N GLN A 177 -10.38 11.15 -11.29
CA GLN A 177 -9.61 11.19 -10.06
C GLN A 177 -8.29 10.39 -10.21
N ILE A 178 -7.16 11.00 -9.84
CA ILE A 178 -5.87 10.29 -9.64
C ILE A 178 -5.30 10.52 -8.23
N ALA A 179 -5.69 11.60 -7.59
CA ALA A 179 -5.23 11.90 -6.24
C ALA A 179 -5.85 10.89 -5.25
N SER A 180 -5.03 10.32 -4.39
CA SER A 180 -5.52 9.51 -3.28
C SER A 180 -6.28 10.39 -2.29
N PRO A 181 -7.44 9.93 -1.78
CA PRO A 181 -8.19 10.65 -0.76
C PRO A 181 -7.40 10.81 0.54
N ALA A 182 -7.78 11.79 1.35
CA ALA A 182 -7.24 11.99 2.68
C ALA A 182 -8.39 12.01 3.72
N ILE A 183 -8.09 11.55 4.93
CA ILE A 183 -9.03 11.63 6.06
C ILE A 183 -8.43 12.52 7.14
N SER A 184 -9.19 13.51 7.58
CA SER A 184 -8.81 14.41 8.67
C SER A 184 -10.03 14.89 9.42
N HIS A 185 -9.97 14.89 10.76
CA HIS A 185 -11.03 15.41 11.64
C HIS A 185 -12.44 14.86 11.32
N GLY A 186 -12.54 13.58 10.99
CA GLY A 186 -13.81 12.94 10.65
C GLY A 186 -14.32 13.19 9.22
N HIS A 187 -13.61 13.95 8.44
CA HIS A 187 -13.96 14.27 7.06
C HIS A 187 -13.10 13.53 6.06
N LEU A 188 -13.68 13.18 4.92
CA LEU A 188 -13.03 12.61 3.75
C LEU A 188 -12.82 13.71 2.72
N PHE A 189 -11.57 13.92 2.32
CA PHE A 189 -11.19 14.88 1.30
C PHE A 189 -10.86 14.14 0.01
N ILE A 190 -11.55 14.46 -1.08
CA ILE A 190 -11.34 13.86 -2.39
C ILE A 190 -11.06 14.96 -3.40
N ARG A 191 -9.91 14.88 -4.07
CA ARG A 191 -9.56 15.79 -5.17
C ARG A 191 -9.81 15.08 -6.49
N THR A 192 -10.68 15.67 -7.30
CA THR A 192 -10.95 15.27 -8.68
C THR A 192 -10.30 16.25 -9.66
N LYS A 193 -10.61 16.12 -10.95
CA LYS A 193 -10.10 17.01 -12.00
C LYS A 193 -10.49 18.48 -11.75
N SER A 194 -11.72 18.72 -11.32
CA SER A 194 -12.29 20.08 -11.24
C SER A 194 -12.65 20.51 -9.81
N HIS A 195 -12.79 19.57 -8.86
CA HIS A 195 -13.28 19.84 -7.51
C HIS A 195 -12.37 19.29 -6.40
N LEU A 196 -12.51 19.89 -5.23
CA LEU A 196 -12.08 19.35 -3.96
C LEU A 196 -13.33 19.13 -3.09
N TYR A 197 -13.67 17.87 -2.87
CA TYR A 197 -14.80 17.49 -2.03
C TYR A 197 -14.34 17.34 -0.57
N CYS A 198 -15.19 17.78 0.35
CA CYS A 198 -15.09 17.54 1.79
C CYS A 198 -16.40 16.88 2.23
N ILE A 199 -16.33 15.62 2.65
CA ILE A 199 -17.48 14.79 3.00
C ILE A 199 -17.32 14.36 4.46
N GLY A 200 -18.32 14.60 5.29
CA GLY A 200 -18.32 14.23 6.71
C GLY A 200 -19.71 14.26 7.31
#